data_8032d128352356a08e5629c387f7f8c9
#
_entry.id   8032d128352356a08e5629c387f7f8c9
#
_cell.length_a   1.000
_cell.length_b   1.000
_cell.length_c   1.000
_cell.angle_alpha   90.00
_cell.angle_beta   90.00
_cell.angle_gamma   90.00
#
_symmetry.space_group_name_H-M   'P 1'
#
loop_
_entity.id
_entity.type
_entity.pdbx_description
1 polymer ?
#
loop_
_entity_poly.entity_id
_entity_poly.type
_entity_poly.pdbx_seq_one_letter_code
_entity_poly.pdbx_strand_id
1 'polypeptide(L)'
;MDIRQLECFVAVAEELHFRRASVRLGLSQPALSERVSALEHELGARLLFRTTRQVSLTQAGSEFLQDAKRILSDIEKSVSNVVHSAESDLHNVRVSGVDEAISILLPKALLKFRQIDPTAHVQILEISSSGQHSKELIAHRTDVAFVRTAQEDDFITSKLLHRQPIVVVLADTNPLSRSASLSVSDIVDQPIVGYPKHARPILHEALWNGFRKIGAQPNIVCEIIDKSTLLQFVAHGLGIALAPAWVKNITPPGVSLVPFEPSKDLIDLYVSYRKSGNSETVKRFINTVKKTVV
;
A
#
# COMPACT_ATOMS: atom_id res chain seq x y z
N MET A 1 32.30 8.95 3.76
CA MET A 1 30.96 9.03 3.11
C MET A 1 30.07 9.95 3.92
N ASP A 2 29.46 10.96 3.27
CA ASP A 2 28.54 11.91 3.92
C ASP A 2 27.19 11.98 3.18
N ILE A 3 26.20 12.63 3.82
CA ILE A 3 24.83 12.75 3.29
C ILE A 3 24.82 13.48 1.94
N ARG A 4 25.63 14.52 1.79
CA ARG A 4 25.71 15.31 0.55
C ARG A 4 26.25 14.49 -0.61
N GLN A 5 27.20 13.60 -0.36
CA GLN A 5 27.73 12.68 -1.37
C GLN A 5 26.62 11.70 -1.83
N LEU A 6 25.80 11.17 -0.90
CA LEU A 6 24.67 10.30 -1.24
C LEU A 6 23.61 11.06 -2.06
N GLU A 7 23.23 12.27 -1.65
CA GLU A 7 22.31 13.14 -2.39
C GLU A 7 22.80 13.38 -3.82
N CYS A 8 24.09 13.71 -3.96
CA CYS A 8 24.71 13.96 -5.26
C CYS A 8 24.67 12.70 -6.15
N PHE A 9 25.01 11.54 -5.62
CA PHE A 9 24.97 10.29 -6.36
C PHE A 9 23.51 9.94 -6.78
N VAL A 10 22.55 10.00 -5.87
CA VAL A 10 21.14 9.70 -6.15
C VAL A 10 20.60 10.63 -7.24
N ALA A 11 20.87 11.93 -7.16
CA ALA A 11 20.45 12.89 -8.18
C ALA A 11 21.03 12.57 -9.56
N VAL A 12 22.33 12.24 -9.66
CA VAL A 12 22.95 11.87 -10.95
C VAL A 12 22.40 10.54 -11.46
N ALA A 13 22.17 9.58 -10.58
CA ALA A 13 21.63 8.26 -10.92
C ALA A 13 20.19 8.34 -11.46
N GLU A 14 19.37 9.25 -10.95
CA GLU A 14 17.99 9.47 -11.42
C GLU A 14 17.94 10.28 -12.71
N GLU A 15 18.75 11.33 -12.83
CA GLU A 15 18.77 12.19 -14.00
C GLU A 15 19.55 11.58 -15.18
N LEU A 16 20.47 10.66 -14.92
CA LEU A 16 21.46 10.13 -15.87
C LEU A 16 22.20 11.25 -16.62
N HIS A 17 22.34 12.42 -15.97
CA HIS A 17 22.93 13.62 -16.56
C HIS A 17 23.44 14.59 -15.49
N PHE A 18 24.76 14.81 -15.43
CA PHE A 18 25.39 15.67 -14.41
C PHE A 18 24.87 17.10 -14.39
N ARG A 19 24.63 17.71 -15.55
CA ARG A 19 24.14 19.10 -15.62
C ARG A 19 22.69 19.20 -15.09
N ARG A 20 21.80 18.26 -15.39
CA ARG A 20 20.44 18.27 -14.85
C ARG A 20 20.45 18.05 -13.34
N ALA A 21 21.23 17.09 -12.88
CA ALA A 21 21.39 16.82 -11.45
C ALA A 21 21.98 18.02 -10.69
N SER A 22 22.96 18.73 -11.28
CA SER A 22 23.55 19.92 -10.64
C SER A 22 22.54 21.07 -10.50
N VAL A 23 21.72 21.30 -11.53
CA VAL A 23 20.63 22.29 -11.46
C VAL A 23 19.62 21.91 -10.38
N ARG A 24 19.21 20.63 -10.32
CA ARG A 24 18.28 20.12 -9.30
C ARG A 24 18.78 20.35 -7.86
N LEU A 25 20.08 20.18 -7.64
CA LEU A 25 20.70 20.34 -6.31
C LEU A 25 21.23 21.75 -6.01
N GLY A 26 21.13 22.68 -6.95
CA GLY A 26 21.68 24.03 -6.80
C GLY A 26 23.20 24.06 -6.68
N LEU A 27 23.91 23.10 -7.32
CA LEU A 27 25.37 22.98 -7.31
C LEU A 27 25.97 23.30 -8.67
N SER A 28 27.25 23.66 -8.70
CA SER A 28 28.02 23.66 -9.94
C SER A 28 28.28 22.21 -10.40
N GLN A 29 28.32 21.98 -11.71
CA GLN A 29 28.62 20.65 -12.25
C GLN A 29 29.98 20.07 -11.81
N PRO A 30 31.07 20.87 -11.72
CA PRO A 30 32.32 20.39 -11.15
C PRO A 30 32.20 19.92 -9.71
N ALA A 31 31.57 20.72 -8.85
CA ALA A 31 31.35 20.35 -7.44
C ALA A 31 30.52 19.06 -7.26
N LEU A 32 29.49 18.88 -8.08
CA LEU A 32 28.71 17.66 -8.11
C LEU A 32 29.58 16.46 -8.52
N SER A 33 30.34 16.60 -9.59
CA SER A 33 31.23 15.54 -10.09
C SER A 33 32.29 15.14 -9.09
N GLU A 34 32.90 16.12 -8.40
CA GLU A 34 33.88 15.88 -7.34
C GLU A 34 33.31 15.08 -6.18
N ARG A 35 32.09 15.45 -5.69
CA ARG A 35 31.43 14.73 -4.59
C ARG A 35 31.11 13.29 -4.96
N VAL A 36 30.62 13.05 -6.17
CA VAL A 36 30.34 11.69 -6.63
C VAL A 36 31.66 10.91 -6.81
N SER A 37 32.72 11.52 -7.33
CA SER A 37 34.00 10.86 -7.45
C SER A 37 34.64 10.54 -6.08
N ALA A 38 34.49 11.43 -5.10
CA ALA A 38 34.93 11.18 -3.73
C ALA A 38 34.17 9.98 -3.10
N LEU A 39 32.89 9.88 -3.34
CA LEU A 39 32.07 8.72 -2.90
C LEU A 39 32.56 7.43 -3.54
N GLU A 40 32.76 7.40 -4.87
CA GLU A 40 33.29 6.23 -5.58
C GLU A 40 34.67 5.81 -5.08
N HIS A 41 35.55 6.78 -4.81
CA HIS A 41 36.86 6.52 -4.25
C HIS A 41 36.78 5.91 -2.85
N GLU A 42 35.94 6.44 -2.00
CA GLU A 42 35.74 5.95 -0.61
C GLU A 42 35.14 4.54 -0.57
N LEU A 43 34.24 4.22 -1.49
CA LEU A 43 33.65 2.90 -1.64
C LEU A 43 34.59 1.91 -2.36
N GLY A 44 35.65 2.37 -2.98
CA GLY A 44 36.55 1.55 -3.79
C GLY A 44 35.89 0.96 -5.05
N ALA A 45 34.75 1.52 -5.48
CA ALA A 45 33.98 1.01 -6.60
C ALA A 45 33.38 2.15 -7.44
N ARG A 46 33.40 1.98 -8.77
CA ARG A 46 32.68 2.88 -9.66
C ARG A 46 31.19 2.59 -9.64
N LEU A 47 30.39 3.61 -9.38
CA LEU A 47 28.93 3.55 -9.37
C LEU A 47 28.34 4.00 -10.71
N LEU A 48 29.06 4.82 -11.47
CA LEU A 48 28.62 5.37 -12.74
C LEU A 48 29.63 5.09 -13.86
N PHE A 49 29.12 4.68 -15.01
CA PHE A 49 29.85 4.78 -16.28
C PHE A 49 29.67 6.20 -16.83
N ARG A 50 30.77 6.87 -17.14
CA ARG A 50 30.79 8.24 -17.65
C ARG A 50 31.49 8.28 -18.99
N THR A 51 30.82 8.75 -20.01
CA THR A 51 31.40 9.16 -21.29
C THR A 51 31.08 10.62 -21.51
N THR A 52 31.69 11.23 -22.51
CA THR A 52 31.43 12.64 -22.90
C THR A 52 29.96 12.86 -23.35
N ARG A 53 29.22 11.78 -23.64
CA ARG A 53 27.86 11.87 -24.19
C ARG A 53 26.80 11.17 -23.34
N GLN A 54 27.17 10.29 -22.41
CA GLN A 54 26.22 9.46 -21.68
C GLN A 54 26.70 9.12 -20.28
N VAL A 55 25.75 9.06 -19.37
CA VAL A 55 25.92 8.57 -17.99
C VAL A 55 24.98 7.38 -17.80
N SER A 56 25.48 6.30 -17.23
CA SER A 56 24.67 5.12 -16.85
C SER A 56 25.18 4.52 -15.55
N LEU A 57 24.35 3.75 -14.87
CA LEU A 57 24.73 3.05 -13.64
C LEU A 57 25.59 1.82 -13.98
N THR A 58 26.56 1.53 -13.13
CA THR A 58 27.19 0.21 -13.05
C THR A 58 26.25 -0.74 -12.29
N GLN A 59 26.57 -2.04 -12.27
CA GLN A 59 25.82 -2.99 -11.43
C GLN A 59 25.92 -2.56 -9.96
N ALA A 60 27.11 -2.27 -9.44
CA ALA A 60 27.33 -1.75 -8.09
C ALA A 60 26.52 -0.45 -7.85
N GLY A 61 26.49 0.46 -8.84
CA GLY A 61 25.71 1.70 -8.77
C GLY A 61 24.21 1.44 -8.69
N SER A 62 23.68 0.44 -9.40
CA SER A 62 22.27 0.08 -9.36
C SER A 62 21.85 -0.50 -8.00
N GLU A 63 22.67 -1.36 -7.43
CA GLU A 63 22.48 -1.94 -6.10
C GLU A 63 22.58 -0.85 -5.02
N PHE A 64 23.65 -0.05 -5.07
CA PHE A 64 23.89 1.01 -4.11
C PHE A 64 22.85 2.14 -4.17
N LEU A 65 22.20 2.38 -5.32
CA LEU A 65 21.15 3.39 -5.46
C LEU A 65 19.95 3.08 -4.55
N GLN A 66 19.57 1.81 -4.42
CA GLN A 66 18.47 1.40 -3.54
C GLN A 66 18.83 1.67 -2.07
N ASP A 67 20.06 1.33 -1.68
CA ASP A 67 20.54 1.55 -0.32
C ASP A 67 20.70 3.04 -0.01
N ALA A 68 21.26 3.82 -0.93
CA ALA A 68 21.43 5.28 -0.77
C ALA A 68 20.07 5.98 -0.60
N LYS A 69 19.05 5.60 -1.39
CA LYS A 69 17.70 6.13 -1.25
C LYS A 69 17.08 5.77 0.11
N ARG A 70 17.30 4.54 0.58
CA ARG A 70 16.82 4.10 1.90
C ARG A 70 17.47 4.92 3.02
N ILE A 71 18.80 5.09 2.98
CA ILE A 71 19.55 5.87 3.98
C ILE A 71 19.07 7.32 4.02
N LEU A 72 18.96 7.99 2.87
CA LEU A 72 18.46 9.36 2.81
C LEU A 72 17.04 9.48 3.37
N SER A 73 16.15 8.56 3.00
CA SER A 73 14.80 8.49 3.54
C SER A 73 14.79 8.29 5.06
N ASP A 74 15.70 7.49 5.62
CA ASP A 74 15.76 7.24 7.07
C ASP A 74 16.30 8.45 7.84
N ILE A 75 17.19 9.22 7.23
CA ILE A 75 17.65 10.51 7.78
C ILE A 75 16.52 11.53 7.79
N GLU A 76 15.80 11.70 6.66
CA GLU A 76 14.64 12.59 6.59
C GLU A 76 13.58 12.23 7.64
N LYS A 77 13.34 10.94 7.85
CA LYS A 77 12.45 10.44 8.90
C LYS A 77 12.91 10.82 10.29
N SER A 78 14.20 10.66 10.56
CA SER A 78 14.77 11.00 11.87
C SER A 78 14.65 12.49 12.16
N VAL A 79 14.90 13.34 11.19
CA VAL A 79 14.71 14.79 11.30
C VAL A 79 13.25 15.15 11.49
N SER A 80 12.35 14.57 10.68
CA SER A 80 10.90 14.78 10.81
C SER A 80 10.37 14.36 12.17
N ASN A 81 10.86 13.25 12.72
CA ASN A 81 10.48 12.78 14.05
C ASN A 81 10.86 13.79 15.16
N VAL A 82 12.01 14.42 15.06
CA VAL A 82 12.45 15.45 16.04
C VAL A 82 11.62 16.73 15.93
N VAL A 83 11.34 17.17 14.71
CA VAL A 83 10.54 18.39 14.46
C VAL A 83 9.07 18.18 14.88
N HIS A 84 8.50 16.99 14.66
CA HIS A 84 7.13 16.68 15.03
C HIS A 84 6.95 16.33 16.52
N SER A 85 8.00 15.87 17.22
CA SER A 85 7.91 15.55 18.64
C SER A 85 7.86 16.80 19.55
N ALA A 86 8.18 17.98 19.02
CA ALA A 86 8.32 19.17 19.88
C ALA A 86 7.01 19.93 20.15
N GLU A 87 6.00 19.95 19.28
CA GLU A 87 4.81 20.79 19.49
C GLU A 87 3.45 20.26 19.00
N SER A 88 3.40 19.21 18.17
CA SER A 88 2.16 18.83 17.50
C SER A 88 1.63 17.42 17.81
N ASP A 89 2.43 16.53 18.36
CA ASP A 89 2.12 15.09 18.46
C ASP A 89 1.10 14.70 19.53
N LEU A 90 0.76 15.58 20.45
CA LEU A 90 -0.15 15.23 21.55
C LEU A 90 -1.59 14.99 21.10
N HIS A 91 -1.99 15.60 19.98
CA HIS A 91 -3.36 15.53 19.46
C HIS A 91 -3.48 14.98 18.03
N ASN A 92 -2.38 14.60 17.39
CA ASN A 92 -2.39 14.08 16.04
C ASN A 92 -2.40 12.55 16.02
N VAL A 93 -3.17 11.97 15.07
CA VAL A 93 -3.22 10.54 14.74
C VAL A 93 -3.07 10.38 13.24
N ARG A 94 -1.99 9.77 12.80
CA ARG A 94 -1.74 9.48 11.38
C ARG A 94 -2.20 8.05 11.08
N VAL A 95 -3.14 7.91 10.17
CA VAL A 95 -3.79 6.65 9.85
C VAL A 95 -3.53 6.29 8.41
N SER A 96 -3.12 5.07 8.15
CA SER A 96 -3.08 4.51 6.80
C SER A 96 -3.92 3.23 6.72
N GLY A 97 -4.31 2.83 5.53
CA GLY A 97 -5.06 1.59 5.47
C GLY A 97 -5.56 1.19 4.09
N VAL A 98 -6.07 -0.04 4.05
CA VAL A 98 -6.77 -0.58 2.89
C VAL A 98 -8.13 0.11 2.70
N ASP A 99 -8.60 0.09 1.47
CA ASP A 99 -9.82 0.74 0.99
C ASP A 99 -11.05 0.54 1.89
N GLU A 100 -11.33 -0.69 2.33
CA GLU A 100 -12.45 -0.97 3.25
C GLU A 100 -12.35 -0.18 4.56
N ALA A 101 -11.16 -0.19 5.16
CA ALA A 101 -10.97 0.49 6.43
C ALA A 101 -11.17 2.00 6.28
N ILE A 102 -10.61 2.57 5.22
CA ILE A 102 -10.69 4.01 4.94
C ILE A 102 -12.14 4.42 4.60
N SER A 103 -12.83 3.63 3.75
CA SER A 103 -14.14 4.02 3.22
C SER A 103 -15.30 3.68 4.18
N ILE A 104 -15.21 2.60 4.94
CA ILE A 104 -16.34 2.05 5.70
C ILE A 104 -16.14 2.14 7.21
N LEU A 105 -14.98 1.71 7.71
CA LEU A 105 -14.72 1.64 9.15
C LEU A 105 -14.32 3.00 9.72
N LEU A 106 -13.38 3.66 9.09
CA LEU A 106 -12.78 4.89 9.61
C LEU A 106 -13.79 6.04 9.77
N PRO A 107 -14.74 6.31 8.86
CA PRO A 107 -15.75 7.33 9.07
C PRO A 107 -16.56 7.11 10.34
N LYS A 108 -16.97 5.86 10.62
CA LYS A 108 -17.71 5.50 11.82
C LYS A 108 -16.87 5.64 13.09
N ALA A 109 -15.60 5.20 13.03
CA ALA A 109 -14.67 5.32 14.14
C ALA A 109 -14.34 6.78 14.45
N LEU A 110 -14.14 7.61 13.43
CA LEU A 110 -13.87 9.05 13.60
C LEU A 110 -15.05 9.80 14.20
N LEU A 111 -16.27 9.48 13.79
CA LEU A 111 -17.46 10.10 14.39
C LEU A 111 -17.52 9.86 15.90
N LYS A 112 -17.26 8.61 16.34
CA LYS A 112 -17.18 8.27 17.76
C LYS A 112 -15.98 8.91 18.46
N PHE A 113 -14.83 8.92 17.79
CA PHE A 113 -13.60 9.44 18.35
C PHE A 113 -13.65 10.94 18.61
N ARG A 114 -14.28 11.70 17.71
CA ARG A 114 -14.50 13.15 17.91
C ARG A 114 -15.35 13.50 19.13
N GLN A 115 -16.21 12.58 19.58
CA GLN A 115 -16.96 12.74 20.83
C GLN A 115 -16.08 12.54 22.08
N ILE A 116 -15.02 11.72 21.96
CA ILE A 116 -14.09 11.39 23.05
C ILE A 116 -12.95 12.41 23.13
N ASP A 117 -12.46 12.83 21.97
CA ASP A 117 -11.34 13.77 21.83
C ASP A 117 -11.64 14.79 20.71
N PRO A 118 -12.37 15.88 21.02
CA PRO A 118 -12.78 16.88 20.03
C PRO A 118 -11.61 17.65 19.41
N THR A 119 -10.48 17.72 20.12
CA THR A 119 -9.27 18.46 19.69
C THR A 119 -8.32 17.60 18.84
N ALA A 120 -8.55 16.30 18.81
CA ALA A 120 -7.70 15.40 18.03
C ALA A 120 -7.83 15.67 16.53
N HIS A 121 -6.69 15.75 15.87
CA HIS A 121 -6.60 15.79 14.40
C HIS A 121 -6.21 14.42 13.85
N VAL A 122 -6.99 13.89 12.91
CA VAL A 122 -6.71 12.62 12.27
C VAL A 122 -6.35 12.85 10.82
N GLN A 123 -5.12 12.53 10.45
CA GLN A 123 -4.61 12.58 9.09
C GLN A 123 -4.69 11.20 8.45
N ILE A 124 -5.30 11.11 7.28
CA ILE A 124 -5.35 9.86 6.49
C ILE A 124 -4.25 9.93 5.45
N LEU A 125 -3.37 8.92 5.46
CA LEU A 125 -2.26 8.79 4.53
C LEU A 125 -2.61 7.77 3.45
N GLU A 126 -2.53 8.18 2.21
CA GLU A 126 -2.72 7.30 1.07
C GLU A 126 -1.44 6.49 0.83
N ILE A 127 -1.54 5.16 0.94
CA ILE A 127 -0.41 4.25 0.73
C ILE A 127 -0.82 3.22 -0.32
N SER A 128 -0.14 3.25 -1.46
CA SER A 128 -0.48 2.47 -2.65
C SER A 128 -0.20 0.97 -2.54
N SER A 129 0.64 0.54 -1.58
CA SER A 129 1.10 -0.84 -1.48
C SER A 129 0.84 -1.43 -0.10
N SER A 130 0.19 -2.60 -0.05
CA SER A 130 -0.09 -3.32 1.20
C SER A 130 1.14 -3.63 2.05
N GLY A 131 2.31 -3.81 1.44
CA GLY A 131 3.57 -4.08 2.15
C GLY A 131 4.26 -2.84 2.73
N GLN A 132 3.80 -1.64 2.40
CA GLN A 132 4.40 -0.40 2.90
C GLN A 132 3.91 0.01 4.28
N HIS A 133 2.69 -0.38 4.68
CA HIS A 133 2.08 0.06 5.94
C HIS A 133 2.96 -0.18 7.17
N SER A 134 3.67 -1.32 7.22
CA SER A 134 4.53 -1.65 8.36
C SER A 134 5.80 -0.83 8.38
N LYS A 135 6.37 -0.58 7.19
CA LYS A 135 7.53 0.31 7.08
C LYS A 135 7.17 1.72 7.55
N GLU A 136 5.96 2.19 7.24
CA GLU A 136 5.45 3.49 7.68
C GLU A 136 5.22 3.56 9.19
N LEU A 137 4.74 2.48 9.81
CA LEU A 137 4.59 2.36 11.26
C LEU A 137 5.95 2.42 11.97
N ILE A 138 6.93 1.62 11.51
CA ILE A 138 8.29 1.60 12.08
C ILE A 138 8.97 2.95 11.90
N ALA A 139 8.76 3.60 10.77
CA ALA A 139 9.32 4.91 10.45
C ALA A 139 8.60 6.08 11.13
N HIS A 140 7.64 5.84 12.02
CA HIS A 140 6.82 6.86 12.69
C HIS A 140 6.08 7.82 11.73
N ARG A 141 5.88 7.46 10.46
CA ARG A 141 5.08 8.24 9.51
C ARG A 141 3.58 7.92 9.59
N THR A 142 3.24 6.78 10.16
CA THR A 142 1.88 6.33 10.48
C THR A 142 1.85 5.88 11.93
N ASP A 143 0.74 6.12 12.63
CA ASP A 143 0.54 5.68 14.00
C ASP A 143 -0.35 4.43 14.06
N VAL A 144 -1.32 4.34 13.14
CA VAL A 144 -2.27 3.24 13.02
C VAL A 144 -2.40 2.84 11.55
N ALA A 145 -2.24 1.56 11.26
CA ALA A 145 -2.40 1.01 9.91
C ALA A 145 -3.49 -0.06 9.88
N PHE A 146 -4.35 -0.02 8.86
CA PHE A 146 -5.32 -1.08 8.59
C PHE A 146 -4.81 -1.96 7.46
N VAL A 147 -4.61 -3.24 7.74
CA VAL A 147 -3.93 -4.17 6.83
C VAL A 147 -4.70 -5.49 6.66
N ARG A 148 -4.40 -6.22 5.57
CA ARG A 148 -5.01 -7.53 5.28
C ARG A 148 -4.22 -8.70 5.87
N THR A 149 -2.97 -8.49 6.20
CA THR A 149 -2.11 -9.53 6.77
C THR A 149 -1.57 -9.03 8.09
N ALA A 150 -1.72 -9.84 9.13
CA ALA A 150 -1.14 -9.53 10.43
C ALA A 150 0.38 -9.41 10.30
N GLN A 151 0.92 -8.43 10.99
CA GLN A 151 2.36 -8.30 11.18
C GLN A 151 2.63 -8.26 12.67
N GLU A 152 3.41 -9.21 13.12
CA GLU A 152 3.90 -9.28 14.49
C GLU A 152 5.41 -9.44 14.44
N ASP A 153 6.09 -8.43 14.93
CA ASP A 153 7.52 -8.39 15.15
C ASP A 153 7.81 -7.74 16.51
N ASP A 154 9.06 -7.43 16.80
CA ASP A 154 9.43 -6.80 18.07
C ASP A 154 8.83 -5.40 18.25
N PHE A 155 8.42 -4.72 17.17
CA PHE A 155 7.99 -3.32 17.16
C PHE A 155 6.49 -3.15 16.93
N ILE A 156 5.87 -4.03 16.15
CA ILE A 156 4.47 -3.93 15.70
C ILE A 156 3.64 -5.03 16.32
N THR A 157 2.39 -4.72 16.63
CA THR A 157 1.35 -5.69 16.95
C THR A 157 0.16 -5.47 16.03
N SER A 158 -0.50 -6.55 15.65
CA SER A 158 -1.72 -6.55 14.84
C SER A 158 -2.85 -7.20 15.60
N LYS A 159 -4.02 -6.59 15.57
CA LYS A 159 -5.25 -7.16 16.15
C LYS A 159 -6.28 -7.36 15.05
N LEU A 160 -6.80 -8.57 14.95
CA LEU A 160 -7.89 -8.89 14.04
C LEU A 160 -9.13 -8.06 14.43
N LEU A 161 -9.68 -7.36 13.46
CA LEU A 161 -10.94 -6.62 13.60
C LEU A 161 -12.10 -7.49 13.17
N HIS A 162 -12.08 -7.98 11.93
CA HIS A 162 -13.10 -8.91 11.44
C HIS A 162 -12.60 -9.73 10.25
N ARG A 163 -13.39 -10.73 9.89
CA ARG A 163 -13.23 -11.59 8.73
C ARG A 163 -14.45 -11.51 7.84
N GLN A 164 -14.26 -11.60 6.55
CA GLN A 164 -15.35 -11.57 5.60
C GLN A 164 -15.11 -12.51 4.43
N PRO A 165 -16.18 -13.08 3.85
CA PRO A 165 -16.07 -13.95 2.70
C PRO A 165 -15.74 -13.16 1.42
N ILE A 166 -15.30 -13.90 0.43
CA ILE A 166 -15.23 -13.45 -0.96
C ILE A 166 -16.59 -13.64 -1.61
N VAL A 167 -16.96 -12.72 -2.47
CA VAL A 167 -18.16 -12.80 -3.32
C VAL A 167 -17.77 -12.71 -4.78
N VAL A 168 -18.58 -13.30 -5.65
CA VAL A 168 -18.56 -13.06 -7.10
C VAL A 168 -19.42 -11.82 -7.37
N VAL A 169 -18.86 -10.89 -8.09
CA VAL A 169 -19.51 -9.65 -8.55
C VAL A 169 -19.93 -9.88 -10.00
N LEU A 170 -21.21 -9.69 -10.32
CA LEU A 170 -21.77 -9.91 -11.65
C LEU A 170 -22.73 -8.78 -12.02
N ALA A 171 -22.90 -8.51 -13.30
CA ALA A 171 -24.02 -7.69 -13.75
C ALA A 171 -25.35 -8.42 -13.47
N ASP A 172 -26.42 -7.71 -13.12
CA ASP A 172 -27.75 -8.29 -12.88
C ASP A 172 -28.29 -9.07 -14.08
N THR A 173 -27.84 -8.72 -15.28
CA THR A 173 -28.17 -9.38 -16.53
C THR A 173 -27.45 -10.71 -16.74
N ASN A 174 -26.39 -10.99 -15.98
CA ASN A 174 -25.67 -12.27 -16.07
C ASN A 174 -26.55 -13.39 -15.50
N PRO A 175 -26.76 -14.51 -16.22
CA PRO A 175 -27.58 -15.63 -15.74
C PRO A 175 -27.19 -16.15 -14.37
N LEU A 176 -25.91 -16.09 -14.01
CA LEU A 176 -25.37 -16.56 -12.72
C LEU A 176 -25.73 -15.63 -11.56
N SER A 177 -26.24 -14.43 -11.80
CA SER A 177 -26.57 -13.45 -10.75
C SER A 177 -27.65 -13.92 -9.77
N ARG A 178 -28.44 -14.90 -10.17
CA ARG A 178 -29.54 -15.50 -9.35
C ARG A 178 -29.12 -16.77 -8.62
N SER A 179 -27.89 -17.20 -8.73
CA SER A 179 -27.37 -18.39 -8.03
C SER A 179 -27.29 -18.15 -6.52
N ALA A 180 -27.53 -19.18 -5.73
CA ALA A 180 -27.39 -19.12 -4.27
C ALA A 180 -25.92 -18.99 -3.86
N SER A 181 -25.03 -19.65 -4.59
CA SER A 181 -23.57 -19.53 -4.48
C SER A 181 -22.93 -19.91 -5.81
N LEU A 182 -21.67 -19.56 -6.01
CA LEU A 182 -20.87 -19.87 -7.20
C LEU A 182 -19.53 -20.45 -6.79
N SER A 183 -19.11 -21.51 -7.48
CA SER A 183 -17.78 -22.09 -7.38
C SER A 183 -16.91 -21.69 -8.56
N VAL A 184 -15.64 -22.08 -8.53
CA VAL A 184 -14.73 -21.88 -9.68
C VAL A 184 -15.25 -22.55 -10.94
N SER A 185 -15.86 -23.74 -10.81
CA SER A 185 -16.41 -24.48 -11.96
C SER A 185 -17.56 -23.75 -12.65
N ASP A 186 -18.33 -22.97 -11.89
CA ASP A 186 -19.46 -22.21 -12.43
C ASP A 186 -19.00 -20.96 -13.22
N ILE A 187 -17.79 -20.47 -12.93
CA ILE A 187 -17.24 -19.24 -13.51
C ILE A 187 -16.09 -19.48 -14.48
N VAL A 188 -15.77 -20.73 -14.81
CA VAL A 188 -14.60 -21.10 -15.60
C VAL A 188 -14.58 -20.46 -16.99
N ASP A 189 -15.73 -20.35 -17.63
CA ASP A 189 -15.91 -19.79 -18.97
C ASP A 189 -16.26 -18.30 -18.98
N GLN A 190 -16.33 -17.67 -17.81
CA GLN A 190 -16.67 -16.25 -17.72
C GLN A 190 -15.46 -15.36 -17.99
N PRO A 191 -15.63 -14.23 -18.70
CA PRO A 191 -14.62 -13.18 -18.73
C PRO A 191 -14.46 -12.58 -17.34
N ILE A 192 -13.22 -12.36 -16.90
CA ILE A 192 -12.91 -11.92 -15.55
C ILE A 192 -12.21 -10.56 -15.56
N VAL A 193 -12.75 -9.62 -14.81
CA VAL A 193 -12.09 -8.37 -14.42
C VAL A 193 -11.29 -8.66 -13.18
N GLY A 194 -9.98 -8.79 -13.32
CA GLY A 194 -9.07 -9.25 -12.28
C GLY A 194 -8.40 -8.13 -11.50
N TYR A 195 -7.54 -8.53 -10.59
CA TYR A 195 -6.63 -7.64 -9.86
C TYR A 195 -5.18 -7.98 -10.18
N PRO A 196 -4.30 -6.99 -10.38
CA PRO A 196 -2.88 -7.25 -10.51
C PRO A 196 -2.31 -7.79 -9.18
N LYS A 197 -1.47 -8.82 -9.27
CA LYS A 197 -0.90 -9.52 -8.11
C LYS A 197 -0.21 -8.57 -7.12
N HIS A 198 0.57 -7.60 -7.62
CA HIS A 198 1.34 -6.67 -6.78
C HIS A 198 0.45 -5.76 -5.91
N ALA A 199 -0.78 -5.46 -6.35
CA ALA A 199 -1.68 -4.56 -5.65
C ALA A 199 -2.68 -5.30 -4.75
N ARG A 200 -3.16 -6.47 -5.18
CA ARG A 200 -4.20 -7.24 -4.47
C ARG A 200 -3.85 -8.74 -4.40
N PRO A 201 -2.73 -9.10 -3.74
CA PRO A 201 -2.22 -10.48 -3.78
C PRO A 201 -3.24 -11.52 -3.28
N ILE A 202 -3.97 -11.26 -2.21
CA ILE A 202 -4.93 -12.21 -1.61
C ILE A 202 -6.05 -12.56 -2.61
N LEU A 203 -6.67 -11.56 -3.23
CA LEU A 203 -7.74 -11.78 -4.21
C LEU A 203 -7.22 -12.41 -5.50
N HIS A 204 -6.05 -11.98 -5.96
CA HIS A 204 -5.39 -12.58 -7.10
C HIS A 204 -5.11 -14.07 -6.84
N GLU A 205 -4.53 -14.40 -5.69
CA GLU A 205 -4.20 -15.78 -5.35
C GLU A 205 -5.43 -16.64 -5.13
N ALA A 206 -6.49 -16.12 -4.51
CA ALA A 206 -7.75 -16.84 -4.35
C ALA A 206 -8.31 -17.27 -5.71
N LEU A 207 -8.34 -16.36 -6.71
CA LEU A 207 -8.76 -16.66 -8.06
C LEU A 207 -7.86 -17.72 -8.71
N TRP A 208 -6.57 -17.44 -8.82
CA TRP A 208 -5.63 -18.30 -9.53
C TRP A 208 -5.47 -19.69 -8.90
N ASN A 209 -5.48 -19.79 -7.58
CA ASN A 209 -5.43 -21.06 -6.88
C ASN A 209 -6.70 -21.89 -7.09
N GLY A 210 -7.85 -21.23 -7.15
CA GLY A 210 -9.11 -21.88 -7.47
C GLY A 210 -9.08 -22.51 -8.85
N PHE A 211 -8.71 -21.76 -9.88
CA PHE A 211 -8.61 -22.23 -11.25
C PHE A 211 -7.56 -23.34 -11.43
N ARG A 212 -6.40 -23.21 -10.77
CA ARG A 212 -5.34 -24.23 -10.81
C ARG A 212 -5.82 -25.59 -10.26
N LYS A 213 -6.64 -25.59 -9.21
CA LYS A 213 -7.19 -26.81 -8.60
C LYS A 213 -8.06 -27.63 -9.57
N ILE A 214 -8.70 -26.97 -10.53
CA ILE A 214 -9.52 -27.63 -11.55
C ILE A 214 -8.80 -27.80 -12.89
N GLY A 215 -7.50 -27.48 -12.96
CA GLY A 215 -6.70 -27.60 -14.20
C GLY A 215 -7.04 -26.54 -15.26
N ALA A 216 -7.69 -25.44 -14.90
CA ALA A 216 -8.09 -24.36 -15.79
C ALA A 216 -7.25 -23.09 -15.59
N GLN A 217 -7.43 -22.12 -16.47
CA GLN A 217 -6.87 -20.77 -16.35
C GLN A 217 -8.00 -19.74 -16.44
N PRO A 218 -7.93 -18.66 -15.65
CA PRO A 218 -8.94 -17.60 -15.71
C PRO A 218 -8.78 -16.78 -17.00
N ASN A 219 -9.89 -16.48 -17.66
CA ASN A 219 -9.94 -15.58 -18.80
C ASN A 219 -9.93 -14.11 -18.32
N ILE A 220 -8.73 -13.57 -18.06
CA ILE A 220 -8.60 -12.18 -17.58
C ILE A 220 -8.70 -11.22 -18.77
N VAL A 221 -9.77 -10.42 -18.80
CA VAL A 221 -10.00 -9.41 -19.84
C VAL A 221 -9.38 -8.06 -19.52
N CYS A 222 -9.26 -7.72 -18.24
CA CYS A 222 -8.49 -6.56 -17.78
C CYS A 222 -8.17 -6.70 -16.28
N GLU A 223 -7.21 -5.91 -15.79
CA GLU A 223 -6.84 -5.84 -14.38
C GLU A 223 -7.04 -4.43 -13.84
N ILE A 224 -7.74 -4.30 -12.70
CA ILE A 224 -8.11 -3.02 -12.09
C ILE A 224 -7.77 -3.06 -10.60
N ILE A 225 -7.10 -2.01 -10.08
CA ILE A 225 -6.70 -1.93 -8.68
C ILE A 225 -7.86 -1.40 -7.80
N ASP A 226 -8.56 -0.38 -8.30
CA ASP A 226 -9.64 0.29 -7.57
C ASP A 226 -10.96 -0.49 -7.69
N LYS A 227 -11.59 -0.74 -6.53
CA LYS A 227 -12.82 -1.54 -6.49
C LYS A 227 -14.04 -0.82 -7.03
N SER A 228 -14.12 0.48 -6.85
CA SER A 228 -15.25 1.26 -7.39
C SER A 228 -15.22 1.24 -8.91
N THR A 229 -14.05 1.40 -9.50
CA THR A 229 -13.84 1.27 -10.95
C THR A 229 -14.17 -0.15 -11.42
N LEU A 230 -13.67 -1.19 -10.74
CA LEU A 230 -13.95 -2.59 -11.07
C LEU A 230 -15.46 -2.88 -11.08
N LEU A 231 -16.19 -2.41 -10.07
CA LEU A 231 -17.65 -2.57 -9.99
C LEU A 231 -18.36 -1.93 -11.16
N GLN A 232 -17.89 -0.76 -11.65
CA GLN A 232 -18.46 -0.11 -12.85
C GLN A 232 -18.19 -0.94 -14.12
N PHE A 233 -17.02 -1.53 -14.28
CA PHE A 233 -16.72 -2.38 -15.42
C PHE A 233 -17.62 -3.62 -15.44
N VAL A 234 -17.84 -4.23 -14.27
CA VAL A 234 -18.78 -5.35 -14.14
C VAL A 234 -20.21 -4.92 -14.43
N ALA A 235 -20.65 -3.76 -13.93
CA ALA A 235 -21.99 -3.23 -14.19
C ALA A 235 -22.25 -3.04 -15.70
N HIS A 236 -21.23 -2.70 -16.47
CA HIS A 236 -21.30 -2.56 -17.94
C HIS A 236 -21.13 -3.89 -18.70
N GLY A 237 -21.05 -5.01 -17.99
CA GLY A 237 -21.04 -6.34 -18.62
C GLY A 237 -19.68 -6.77 -19.19
N LEU A 238 -18.57 -6.12 -18.81
CA LEU A 238 -17.25 -6.51 -19.31
C LEU A 238 -16.83 -7.91 -18.84
N GLY A 239 -17.35 -8.37 -17.72
CA GLY A 239 -17.05 -9.66 -17.12
C GLY A 239 -17.54 -9.74 -15.68
N ILE A 240 -17.07 -10.75 -14.99
CA ILE A 240 -17.29 -10.95 -13.55
C ILE A 240 -16.04 -10.58 -12.75
N ALA A 241 -16.14 -10.44 -11.42
CA ALA A 241 -14.98 -10.24 -10.57
C ALA A 241 -15.14 -10.97 -9.23
N LEU A 242 -14.01 -11.25 -8.55
CA LEU A 242 -14.02 -11.65 -7.14
C LEU A 242 -13.76 -10.41 -6.27
N ALA A 243 -14.53 -10.23 -5.21
CA ALA A 243 -14.34 -9.11 -4.29
C ALA A 243 -14.65 -9.51 -2.84
N PRO A 244 -14.12 -8.78 -1.84
CA PRO A 244 -14.54 -8.97 -0.46
C PRO A 244 -15.99 -8.51 -0.27
N ALA A 245 -16.75 -9.17 0.59
CA ALA A 245 -18.18 -8.91 0.78
C ALA A 245 -18.54 -7.46 1.19
N TRP A 246 -17.58 -6.69 1.74
CA TRP A 246 -17.83 -5.29 2.09
C TRP A 246 -18.18 -4.39 0.90
N VAL A 247 -17.85 -4.82 -0.34
CA VAL A 247 -18.16 -4.04 -1.56
C VAL A 247 -19.66 -3.80 -1.72
N LYS A 248 -20.51 -4.59 -1.02
CA LYS A 248 -21.96 -4.34 -0.92
C LYS A 248 -22.32 -2.89 -0.54
N ASN A 249 -21.43 -2.22 0.20
CA ASN A 249 -21.66 -0.84 0.64
C ASN A 249 -21.37 0.22 -0.44
N ILE A 250 -20.72 -0.19 -1.54
CA ILE A 250 -20.35 0.70 -2.65
C ILE A 250 -20.81 0.14 -4.01
N THR A 251 -21.60 -0.93 -4.00
CA THR A 251 -22.10 -1.58 -5.22
C THR A 251 -23.06 -0.64 -5.95
N PRO A 252 -22.81 -0.33 -7.25
CA PRO A 252 -23.72 0.48 -8.04
C PRO A 252 -25.00 -0.32 -8.41
N PRO A 253 -26.07 0.34 -8.85
CA PRO A 253 -27.21 -0.33 -9.46
C PRO A 253 -26.80 -1.20 -10.64
N GLY A 254 -27.49 -2.33 -10.85
CA GLY A 254 -27.21 -3.24 -11.95
C GLY A 254 -26.13 -4.30 -11.65
N VAL A 255 -25.69 -4.40 -10.39
CA VAL A 255 -24.69 -5.38 -9.97
C VAL A 255 -25.20 -6.24 -8.83
N SER A 256 -25.07 -7.55 -9.00
CA SER A 256 -25.37 -8.58 -8.01
C SER A 256 -24.08 -9.10 -7.35
N LEU A 257 -24.20 -9.47 -6.09
CA LEU A 257 -23.14 -10.09 -5.30
C LEU A 257 -23.60 -11.51 -4.91
N VAL A 258 -22.89 -12.52 -5.38
CA VAL A 258 -23.17 -13.92 -5.10
C VAL A 258 -22.06 -14.53 -4.26
N PRO A 259 -22.36 -15.28 -3.17
CA PRO A 259 -21.35 -15.95 -2.38
C PRO A 259 -20.44 -16.83 -3.23
N PHE A 260 -19.11 -16.78 -2.97
CA PHE A 260 -18.13 -17.61 -3.65
C PHE A 260 -17.76 -18.83 -2.81
N GLU A 261 -17.80 -20.01 -3.40
CA GLU A 261 -17.51 -21.28 -2.75
C GLU A 261 -16.22 -21.93 -3.29
N PRO A 262 -15.43 -22.62 -2.47
CA PRO A 262 -15.62 -22.83 -1.04
C PRO A 262 -15.28 -21.58 -0.23
N SER A 263 -16.14 -21.23 0.72
CA SER A 263 -16.05 -20.03 1.56
C SER A 263 -14.88 -20.04 2.57
N LYS A 264 -13.86 -20.90 2.36
CA LYS A 264 -12.70 -21.00 3.25
C LYS A 264 -11.73 -19.84 3.11
N ASP A 265 -11.73 -19.17 1.97
CA ASP A 265 -10.86 -18.02 1.73
C ASP A 265 -11.53 -16.76 2.32
N LEU A 266 -11.24 -16.50 3.59
CA LEU A 266 -11.69 -15.31 4.28
C LEU A 266 -10.68 -14.18 4.11
N ILE A 267 -11.19 -12.98 3.96
CA ILE A 267 -10.37 -11.78 3.93
C ILE A 267 -10.41 -11.11 5.29
N ASP A 268 -9.26 -11.10 5.93
CA ASP A 268 -9.07 -10.50 7.24
C ASP A 268 -8.85 -8.99 7.14
N LEU A 269 -9.30 -8.27 8.15
CA LEU A 269 -8.93 -6.89 8.41
C LEU A 269 -8.31 -6.79 9.79
N TYR A 270 -7.09 -6.27 9.84
CA TYR A 270 -6.36 -6.03 11.08
C TYR A 270 -6.15 -4.54 11.30
N VAL A 271 -6.09 -4.14 12.56
CA VAL A 271 -5.48 -2.87 12.99
C VAL A 271 -4.09 -3.17 13.52
N SER A 272 -3.09 -2.50 12.94
CA SER A 272 -1.68 -2.63 13.30
C SER A 272 -1.16 -1.30 13.85
N TYR A 273 -0.33 -1.38 14.89
CA TYR A 273 0.25 -0.22 15.55
C TYR A 273 1.53 -0.60 16.30
N ARG A 274 2.35 0.37 16.68
CA ARG A 274 3.56 0.10 17.45
C ARG A 274 3.24 -0.43 18.85
N LYS A 275 4.06 -1.34 19.36
CA LYS A 275 3.92 -1.89 20.74
C LYS A 275 4.19 -0.84 21.81
N SER A 276 5.07 0.13 21.52
CA SER A 276 5.47 1.22 22.42
C SER A 276 5.55 2.56 21.68
N GLY A 277 5.69 3.65 22.41
CA GLY A 277 5.87 5.00 21.85
C GLY A 277 4.61 5.65 21.27
N ASN A 278 3.41 5.11 21.54
CA ASN A 278 2.16 5.70 21.11
C ASN A 278 1.69 6.75 22.13
N SER A 279 1.27 7.93 21.63
CA SER A 279 0.64 8.97 22.46
C SER A 279 -0.69 8.48 23.06
N GLU A 280 -1.18 9.15 24.09
CA GLU A 280 -2.48 8.83 24.71
C GLU A 280 -3.63 9.01 23.71
N THR A 281 -3.54 9.97 22.81
CA THR A 281 -4.51 10.20 21.74
C THR A 281 -4.55 9.01 20.77
N VAL A 282 -3.39 8.49 20.35
CA VAL A 282 -3.28 7.29 19.50
C VAL A 282 -3.88 6.07 20.21
N LYS A 283 -3.59 5.87 21.50
CA LYS A 283 -4.17 4.76 22.28
C LYS A 283 -5.69 4.85 22.38
N ARG A 284 -6.25 6.05 22.64
CA ARG A 284 -7.70 6.28 22.64
C ARG A 284 -8.31 6.00 21.29
N PHE A 285 -7.66 6.44 20.20
CA PHE A 285 -8.12 6.15 18.83
C PHE A 285 -8.17 4.66 18.54
N ILE A 286 -7.09 3.91 18.82
CA ILE A 286 -7.03 2.44 18.64
C ILE A 286 -8.17 1.76 19.42
N ASN A 287 -8.43 2.17 20.65
CA ASN A 287 -9.50 1.60 21.45
C ASN A 287 -10.88 1.91 20.87
N THR A 288 -11.07 3.10 20.31
CA THR A 288 -12.32 3.49 19.64
C THR A 288 -12.55 2.66 18.38
N VAL A 289 -11.52 2.44 17.56
CA VAL A 289 -11.57 1.58 16.39
C VAL A 289 -12.00 0.17 16.77
N LYS A 290 -11.37 -0.44 17.77
CA LYS A 290 -11.69 -1.80 18.23
C LYS A 290 -13.15 -1.93 18.67
N LYS A 291 -13.70 -0.91 19.34
CA LYS A 291 -15.12 -0.87 19.79
C LYS A 291 -16.11 -0.55 18.67
N THR A 292 -15.63 -0.13 17.51
CA THR A 292 -16.54 0.24 16.40
C THR A 292 -16.87 -0.95 15.52
N VAL A 293 -16.06 -1.99 15.54
CA VAL A 293 -16.22 -3.21 14.73
C VAL A 293 -17.10 -4.26 15.44
N VAL A 294 -17.24 -4.15 16.75
CA VAL A 294 -18.18 -4.94 17.56
C VAL A 294 -19.55 -4.26 17.53
#